data_1509cf4ada29596ec1cc091d2e8e8d76
#
_entry.id   1509cf4ada29596ec1cc091d2e8e8d76
#
_cell.length_a   1.000
_cell.length_b   1.000
_cell.length_c   1.000
_cell.angle_alpha   90.00
_cell.angle_beta   90.00
_cell.angle_gamma   90.00
#
_symmetry.space_group_name_H-M   'P 1'
#
loop_
_entity.id
_entity.type
_entity.pdbx_description
1 polymer ?
#
loop_
_entity_poly.entity_id
_entity_poly.type
_entity_poly.pdbx_seq_one_letter_code
_entity_poly.pdbx_strand_id
1 'polypeptide(L)'
;MEVLLRPVTPEYLDAALRVEQGAMQNHCYLADVYEYYLTTAGELTGAFVDGELAGIGKLTVLWDGSGWLETLRVAPQWQRRGVGTAIYRRYMEQAAQLRCPYLRMYTGAKNVASAGLARRFGLETAMLFREYALPASPEQGDGAGFAPVPADEAAELLAPWARRYNGYLVMNRTFYRFNEQTCRGLAQNGRVWRHEASGTVMVAGARFQSDKGLHIALLEGDRARGLAFAQLLARQRGAGRLVCNFALENAELESFVRQNGFAVTGGDLMTMEIRL
;
A
#
# COMPACT_ATOMS: atom_id res chain seq x y z
N MET A 1 13.06 -31.73 -0.13
CA MET A 1 11.71 -31.17 -0.11
C MET A 1 11.55 -30.34 -1.38
N GLU A 2 10.65 -30.74 -2.21
CA GLU A 2 10.27 -30.01 -3.42
C GLU A 2 9.19 -28.98 -3.09
N VAL A 3 9.29 -27.76 -3.64
CA VAL A 3 8.29 -26.70 -3.50
C VAL A 3 7.72 -26.42 -4.87
N LEU A 4 6.46 -26.80 -5.09
CA LEU A 4 5.73 -26.53 -6.32
C LEU A 4 5.11 -25.14 -6.23
N LEU A 5 5.39 -24.26 -7.20
CA LEU A 5 4.82 -22.92 -7.30
C LEU A 5 3.76 -22.85 -8.40
N ARG A 6 2.59 -22.36 -8.10
CA ARG A 6 1.52 -22.13 -9.09
C ARG A 6 0.57 -21.00 -8.63
N PRO A 7 -0.20 -20.39 -9.54
CA PRO A 7 -1.24 -19.44 -9.17
C PRO A 7 -2.24 -20.06 -8.20
N VAL A 8 -2.68 -19.28 -7.24
CA VAL A 8 -3.79 -19.62 -6.34
C VAL A 8 -5.10 -19.23 -7.01
N THR A 9 -6.10 -20.07 -6.85
CA THR A 9 -7.43 -19.92 -7.41
C THR A 9 -8.48 -19.81 -6.28
N PRO A 10 -9.75 -19.44 -6.55
CA PRO A 10 -10.76 -19.25 -5.50
C PRO A 10 -10.93 -20.43 -4.54
N GLU A 11 -10.77 -21.67 -5.02
CA GLU A 11 -10.90 -22.88 -4.19
C GLU A 11 -9.84 -23.02 -3.09
N TYR A 12 -8.74 -22.25 -3.16
CA TYR A 12 -7.69 -22.27 -2.12
C TYR A 12 -7.91 -21.24 -1.00
N LEU A 13 -9.04 -20.50 -0.98
CA LEU A 13 -9.29 -19.47 0.02
C LEU A 13 -9.09 -20.00 1.45
N ASP A 14 -9.76 -21.09 1.83
CA ASP A 14 -9.66 -21.63 3.18
C ASP A 14 -8.23 -22.06 3.56
N ALA A 15 -7.50 -22.64 2.60
CA ALA A 15 -6.11 -23.01 2.80
C ALA A 15 -5.21 -21.78 2.98
N ALA A 16 -5.43 -20.73 2.18
CA ALA A 16 -4.69 -19.46 2.24
C ALA A 16 -4.96 -18.72 3.56
N LEU A 17 -6.21 -18.72 4.04
CA LEU A 17 -6.56 -18.16 5.36
C LEU A 17 -5.89 -18.91 6.51
N ARG A 18 -5.81 -20.24 6.45
CA ARG A 18 -5.04 -21.03 7.44
C ARG A 18 -3.55 -20.69 7.44
N VAL A 19 -2.96 -20.50 6.25
CA VAL A 19 -1.55 -20.07 6.12
C VAL A 19 -1.35 -18.69 6.73
N GLU A 20 -2.25 -17.74 6.47
CA GLU A 20 -2.16 -16.39 7.05
C GLU A 20 -2.32 -16.44 8.58
N GLN A 21 -3.35 -17.10 9.10
CA GLN A 21 -3.60 -17.24 10.54
C GLN A 21 -2.41 -17.87 11.28
N GLY A 22 -1.82 -18.90 10.70
CA GLY A 22 -0.64 -19.53 11.27
C GLY A 22 0.62 -18.65 11.23
N ALA A 23 0.78 -17.82 10.19
CA ALA A 23 1.93 -16.94 10.02
C ALA A 23 1.81 -15.62 10.80
N MET A 24 0.60 -15.18 11.12
CA MET A 24 0.30 -13.89 11.74
C MET A 24 -0.43 -14.08 13.06
N GLN A 25 0.12 -13.51 14.14
CA GLN A 25 -0.55 -13.55 15.44
C GLN A 25 -1.73 -12.57 15.51
N ASN A 26 -1.67 -11.47 14.75
CA ASN A 26 -2.68 -10.41 14.69
C ASN A 26 -2.75 -9.82 13.27
N HIS A 27 -3.86 -9.17 12.95
CA HIS A 27 -4.04 -8.43 11.69
C HIS A 27 -4.12 -9.31 10.42
N CYS A 28 -4.86 -10.42 10.49
CA CYS A 28 -5.28 -11.13 9.28
C CYS A 28 -6.22 -10.25 8.47
N TYR A 29 -5.98 -10.14 7.17
CA TYR A 29 -6.78 -9.32 6.26
C TYR A 29 -7.04 -9.98 4.91
N LEU A 30 -6.45 -11.17 4.71
CA LEU A 30 -6.52 -11.86 3.41
C LEU A 30 -7.97 -12.15 2.98
N ALA A 31 -8.85 -12.49 3.92
CA ALA A 31 -10.26 -12.71 3.63
C ALA A 31 -10.92 -11.51 2.92
N ASP A 32 -10.57 -10.30 3.35
CA ASP A 32 -11.14 -9.05 2.81
C ASP A 32 -10.56 -8.67 1.44
N VAL A 33 -9.39 -9.20 1.07
CA VAL A 33 -8.66 -8.79 -0.15
C VAL A 33 -8.39 -9.94 -1.12
N TYR A 34 -8.82 -11.16 -0.81
CA TYR A 34 -8.49 -12.34 -1.62
C TYR A 34 -8.99 -12.21 -3.06
N GLU A 35 -10.27 -11.89 -3.25
CA GLU A 35 -10.83 -11.68 -4.57
C GLU A 35 -10.16 -10.52 -5.31
N TYR A 36 -9.88 -9.43 -4.60
CA TYR A 36 -9.11 -8.30 -5.16
C TYR A 36 -7.73 -8.75 -5.65
N TYR A 37 -7.04 -9.63 -4.92
CA TYR A 37 -5.73 -10.15 -5.34
C TYR A 37 -5.81 -11.11 -6.53
N LEU A 38 -6.90 -11.85 -6.66
CA LEU A 38 -7.11 -12.72 -7.82
C LEU A 38 -7.40 -11.93 -9.10
N THR A 39 -8.06 -10.78 -8.98
CA THR A 39 -8.51 -9.97 -10.13
C THR A 39 -7.55 -8.85 -10.52
N THR A 40 -6.63 -8.43 -9.63
CA THR A 40 -5.63 -7.40 -9.94
C THR A 40 -4.46 -7.96 -10.73
N ALA A 41 -3.88 -7.12 -11.62
CA ALA A 41 -2.73 -7.47 -12.45
C ALA A 41 -1.55 -8.01 -11.62
N GLY A 42 -0.90 -9.06 -12.14
CA GLY A 42 0.14 -9.85 -11.45
C GLY A 42 -0.39 -11.20 -11.01
N GLU A 43 0.23 -11.83 -10.01
CA GLU A 43 -0.12 -13.21 -9.59
C GLU A 43 -0.18 -13.32 -8.07
N LEU A 44 -1.23 -13.96 -7.55
CA LEU A 44 -1.21 -14.54 -6.22
C LEU A 44 -0.64 -15.95 -6.32
N THR A 45 0.60 -16.12 -5.90
CA THR A 45 1.35 -17.37 -5.97
C THR A 45 1.13 -18.21 -4.71
N GLY A 46 0.79 -19.48 -4.90
CA GLY A 46 0.83 -20.52 -3.85
C GLY A 46 2.10 -21.35 -3.95
N ALA A 47 2.71 -21.63 -2.82
CA ALA A 47 3.80 -22.59 -2.66
C ALA A 47 3.25 -23.85 -2.01
N PHE A 48 3.34 -24.98 -2.71
CA PHE A 48 2.81 -26.28 -2.27
C PHE A 48 3.96 -27.23 -1.92
N VAL A 49 3.81 -27.92 -0.82
CA VAL A 49 4.73 -28.97 -0.36
C VAL A 49 3.89 -30.22 -0.02
N ASP A 50 4.24 -31.35 -0.59
CA ASP A 50 3.50 -32.61 -0.40
C ASP A 50 1.98 -32.50 -0.65
N GLY A 51 1.60 -31.61 -1.61
CA GLY A 51 0.21 -31.33 -1.98
C GLY A 51 -0.49 -30.29 -1.11
N GLU A 52 0.08 -29.88 0.01
CA GLU A 52 -0.48 -28.86 0.91
C GLU A 52 0.01 -27.44 0.58
N LEU A 53 -0.85 -26.44 0.75
CA LEU A 53 -0.48 -25.04 0.62
C LEU A 53 0.38 -24.61 1.82
N ALA A 54 1.69 -24.50 1.59
CA ALA A 54 2.70 -24.18 2.59
C ALA A 54 2.96 -22.66 2.73
N GLY A 55 2.65 -21.89 1.69
CA GLY A 55 2.85 -20.44 1.69
C GLY A 55 2.15 -19.75 0.53
N ILE A 56 1.98 -18.46 0.66
CA ILE A 56 1.40 -17.57 -0.36
C ILE A 56 2.21 -16.30 -0.50
N GLY A 57 2.06 -15.64 -1.65
CA GLY A 57 2.62 -14.32 -1.89
C GLY A 57 2.01 -13.67 -3.12
N LYS A 58 1.78 -12.37 -3.08
CA LYS A 58 1.21 -11.59 -4.19
C LYS A 58 2.27 -10.68 -4.81
N LEU A 59 2.42 -10.74 -6.12
CA LEU A 59 2.99 -9.67 -6.93
C LEU A 59 1.83 -8.93 -7.59
N THR A 60 1.72 -7.63 -7.36
CA THR A 60 0.77 -6.75 -8.04
C THR A 60 1.53 -5.81 -8.96
N VAL A 61 1.05 -5.64 -10.20
CA VAL A 61 1.59 -4.61 -11.11
C VAL A 61 0.91 -3.27 -10.78
N LEU A 62 1.71 -2.27 -10.41
CA LEU A 62 1.25 -0.92 -10.13
C LEU A 62 1.11 -0.09 -11.42
N TRP A 63 0.50 1.11 -11.34
CA TRP A 63 0.27 1.97 -12.49
C TRP A 63 1.53 2.39 -13.25
N ASP A 64 2.67 2.47 -12.56
CA ASP A 64 3.97 2.76 -13.17
C ASP A 64 4.67 1.51 -13.76
N GLY A 65 3.96 0.40 -13.84
CA GLY A 65 4.50 -0.88 -14.32
C GLY A 65 5.36 -1.64 -13.30
N SER A 66 5.61 -1.07 -12.11
CA SER A 66 6.42 -1.74 -11.10
C SER A 66 5.69 -2.91 -10.45
N GLY A 67 6.44 -3.93 -10.06
CA GLY A 67 5.94 -5.03 -9.23
C GLY A 67 5.93 -4.64 -7.75
N TRP A 68 4.78 -4.73 -7.11
CA TRP A 68 4.57 -4.57 -5.68
C TRP A 68 4.43 -5.93 -5.02
N LEU A 69 5.36 -6.27 -4.10
CA LEU A 69 5.38 -7.54 -3.40
C LEU A 69 4.64 -7.41 -2.07
N GLU A 70 3.64 -8.24 -1.88
CA GLU A 70 2.76 -8.18 -0.71
C GLU A 70 2.30 -9.55 -0.26
N THR A 71 1.83 -9.65 0.98
CA THR A 71 1.20 -10.85 1.55
C THR A 71 2.08 -12.10 1.51
N LEU A 72 3.41 -11.95 1.60
CA LEU A 72 4.27 -13.12 1.77
C LEU A 72 3.99 -13.75 3.15
N ARG A 73 3.42 -14.95 3.13
CA ARG A 73 3.11 -15.75 4.31
C ARG A 73 3.58 -17.17 4.12
N VAL A 74 4.18 -17.75 5.15
CA VAL A 74 4.61 -19.15 5.17
C VAL A 74 4.11 -19.77 6.46
N ALA A 75 3.38 -20.87 6.36
CA ALA A 75 2.86 -21.58 7.52
C ALA A 75 4.00 -22.00 8.47
N PRO A 76 3.83 -21.93 9.79
CA PRO A 76 4.91 -22.11 10.78
C PRO A 76 5.75 -23.38 10.58
N GLN A 77 5.10 -24.52 10.28
CA GLN A 77 5.78 -25.80 10.05
C GLN A 77 6.67 -25.80 8.81
N TRP A 78 6.48 -24.87 7.87
CA TRP A 78 7.23 -24.74 6.62
C TRP A 78 8.21 -23.58 6.61
N GLN A 79 8.26 -22.79 7.68
CA GLN A 79 9.23 -21.69 7.79
C GLN A 79 10.66 -22.21 7.88
N ARG A 80 11.62 -21.41 7.38
CA ARG A 80 13.06 -21.72 7.33
C ARG A 80 13.41 -22.99 6.52
N ARG A 81 12.47 -23.49 5.74
CA ARG A 81 12.65 -24.65 4.83
C ARG A 81 12.71 -24.23 3.34
N GLY A 82 12.95 -22.95 3.05
CA GLY A 82 13.12 -22.46 1.67
C GLY A 82 11.83 -22.00 0.96
N VAL A 83 10.64 -22.19 1.54
CA VAL A 83 9.35 -21.82 0.92
C VAL A 83 9.29 -20.33 0.57
N GLY A 84 9.62 -19.43 1.50
CA GLY A 84 9.67 -17.99 1.23
C GLY A 84 10.69 -17.60 0.15
N THR A 85 11.83 -18.31 0.10
CA THR A 85 12.85 -18.14 -0.94
C THR A 85 12.32 -18.57 -2.31
N ALA A 86 11.56 -19.67 -2.37
CA ALA A 86 10.92 -20.12 -3.62
C ALA A 86 9.91 -19.09 -4.14
N ILE A 87 9.07 -18.52 -3.26
CA ILE A 87 8.12 -17.47 -3.63
C ILE A 87 8.86 -16.22 -4.15
N TYR A 88 9.96 -15.80 -3.51
CA TYR A 88 10.75 -14.67 -4.00
C TYR A 88 11.38 -14.92 -5.39
N ARG A 89 11.86 -16.14 -5.68
CA ARG A 89 12.32 -16.50 -7.03
C ARG A 89 11.18 -16.34 -8.04
N ARG A 90 9.99 -16.79 -7.69
CA ARG A 90 8.80 -16.62 -8.54
C ARG A 90 8.49 -15.15 -8.79
N TYR A 91 8.63 -14.27 -7.80
CA TYR A 91 8.48 -12.83 -7.97
C TYR A 91 9.47 -12.26 -8.98
N MET A 92 10.75 -12.67 -8.90
CA MET A 92 11.77 -12.23 -9.85
C MET A 92 11.47 -12.70 -11.28
N GLU A 93 11.05 -13.95 -11.45
CA GLU A 93 10.65 -14.52 -12.74
C GLU A 93 9.46 -13.76 -13.33
N GLN A 94 8.43 -13.54 -12.54
CA GLN A 94 7.25 -12.79 -12.96
C GLN A 94 7.58 -11.34 -13.32
N ALA A 95 8.38 -10.68 -12.52
CA ALA A 95 8.79 -9.31 -12.78
C ALA A 95 9.55 -9.20 -14.11
N ALA A 96 10.44 -10.17 -14.42
CA ALA A 96 11.13 -10.23 -15.70
C ALA A 96 10.15 -10.45 -16.86
N GLN A 97 9.22 -11.41 -16.73
CA GLN A 97 8.20 -11.71 -17.75
C GLN A 97 7.30 -10.50 -18.03
N LEU A 98 6.89 -9.79 -16.97
CA LEU A 98 6.02 -8.61 -17.03
C LEU A 98 6.81 -7.32 -17.36
N ARG A 99 8.13 -7.40 -17.51
CA ARG A 99 9.03 -6.26 -17.76
C ARG A 99 8.86 -5.15 -16.74
N CYS A 100 8.72 -5.51 -15.46
CA CYS A 100 8.63 -4.53 -14.40
C CYS A 100 9.94 -3.76 -14.28
N PRO A 101 9.93 -2.41 -14.29
CA PRO A 101 11.16 -1.62 -14.15
C PRO A 101 11.74 -1.67 -12.73
N TYR A 102 10.89 -1.96 -11.74
CA TYR A 102 11.25 -2.05 -10.33
C TYR A 102 10.45 -3.14 -9.65
N LEU A 103 11.04 -3.75 -8.62
CA LEU A 103 10.30 -4.46 -7.58
C LEU A 103 10.36 -3.67 -6.29
N ARG A 104 9.24 -3.57 -5.59
CA ARG A 104 9.10 -2.88 -4.31
C ARG A 104 8.27 -3.68 -3.33
N MET A 105 8.55 -3.47 -2.05
CA MET A 105 7.75 -4.03 -0.95
C MET A 105 7.85 -3.12 0.27
N TYR A 106 7.01 -3.35 1.26
CA TYR A 106 7.25 -2.80 2.60
C TYR A 106 7.28 -3.90 3.65
N THR A 107 7.93 -3.58 4.76
CA THR A 107 7.86 -4.37 6.00
C THR A 107 7.99 -3.45 7.22
N GLY A 108 7.65 -3.94 8.40
CA GLY A 108 7.98 -3.21 9.63
C GLY A 108 9.50 -3.02 9.75
N ALA A 109 9.95 -1.84 10.17
CA ALA A 109 11.38 -1.52 10.24
C ALA A 109 12.18 -2.49 11.14
N LYS A 110 11.53 -3.12 12.12
CA LYS A 110 12.12 -4.12 13.01
C LYS A 110 11.97 -5.57 12.52
N ASN A 111 11.33 -5.81 11.37
CA ASN A 111 11.12 -7.16 10.83
C ASN A 111 12.37 -7.64 10.08
N VAL A 112 13.38 -8.10 10.84
CA VAL A 112 14.67 -8.56 10.31
C VAL A 112 14.52 -9.74 9.34
N ALA A 113 13.56 -10.63 9.58
CA ALA A 113 13.35 -11.82 8.74
C ALA A 113 12.87 -11.43 7.33
N SER A 114 11.84 -10.58 7.24
CA SER A 114 11.31 -10.10 5.97
C SER A 114 12.34 -9.25 5.21
N ALA A 115 12.97 -8.28 5.90
CA ALA A 115 14.01 -7.44 5.31
C ALA A 115 15.24 -8.25 4.86
N GLY A 116 15.66 -9.23 5.66
CA GLY A 116 16.78 -10.11 5.32
C GLY A 116 16.49 -10.98 4.09
N LEU A 117 15.26 -11.47 3.94
CA LEU A 117 14.87 -12.21 2.74
C LEU A 117 14.87 -11.29 1.51
N ALA A 118 14.28 -10.09 1.60
CA ALA A 118 14.28 -9.13 0.51
C ALA A 118 15.70 -8.75 0.05
N ARG A 119 16.62 -8.50 0.99
CA ARG A 119 18.03 -8.19 0.67
C ARG A 119 18.74 -9.31 -0.07
N ARG A 120 18.44 -10.59 0.21
CA ARG A 120 19.01 -11.73 -0.55
C ARG A 120 18.64 -11.70 -2.03
N PHE A 121 17.58 -11.02 -2.39
CA PHE A 121 17.14 -10.80 -3.77
C PHE A 121 17.47 -9.40 -4.29
N GLY A 122 18.35 -8.67 -3.59
CA GLY A 122 18.88 -7.39 -4.04
C GLY A 122 18.00 -6.18 -3.73
N LEU A 123 16.89 -6.34 -2.98
CA LEU A 123 16.11 -5.18 -2.57
C LEU A 123 16.85 -4.44 -1.45
N GLU A 124 17.01 -3.14 -1.62
CA GLU A 124 17.64 -2.26 -0.64
C GLU A 124 16.60 -1.38 0.05
N THR A 125 16.93 -0.90 1.25
CA THR A 125 16.08 0.05 1.97
C THR A 125 16.04 1.37 1.19
N ALA A 126 14.86 1.75 0.72
CA ALA A 126 14.66 3.01 0.04
C ALA A 126 14.32 4.14 1.02
N MET A 127 13.43 3.89 1.99
CA MET A 127 12.99 4.92 2.94
C MET A 127 12.26 4.32 4.15
N LEU A 128 12.24 5.08 5.25
CA LEU A 128 11.46 4.78 6.45
C LEU A 128 10.27 5.73 6.56
N PHE A 129 9.12 5.18 6.95
CA PHE A 129 7.85 5.90 7.09
C PHE A 129 7.23 5.64 8.45
N ARG A 130 6.38 6.57 8.87
CA ARG A 130 5.51 6.40 10.04
C ARG A 130 4.06 6.59 9.65
N GLU A 131 3.21 5.74 10.20
CA GLU A 131 1.77 5.80 10.00
C GLU A 131 1.11 6.57 11.14
N TYR A 132 0.20 7.46 10.79
CA TYR A 132 -0.62 8.24 11.70
C TYR A 132 -2.08 8.00 11.37
N ALA A 133 -2.94 7.94 12.40
CA ALA A 133 -4.37 7.83 12.21
C ALA A 133 -5.15 8.76 13.13
N LEU A 134 -6.30 9.18 12.63
CA LEU A 134 -7.29 9.97 13.35
C LEU A 134 -8.65 9.27 13.21
N PRO A 135 -9.42 9.01 14.27
CA PRO A 135 -10.79 8.54 14.14
C PRO A 135 -11.62 9.47 13.23
N ALA A 136 -12.45 8.89 12.37
CA ALA A 136 -13.35 9.68 11.56
C ALA A 136 -14.43 10.30 12.45
N SER A 137 -14.70 11.61 12.25
CA SER A 137 -15.74 12.31 12.98
C SER A 137 -17.09 12.20 12.25
N PRO A 138 -18.16 11.76 12.91
CA PRO A 138 -19.47 11.68 12.29
C PRO A 138 -20.10 13.05 12.00
N GLU A 139 -19.69 14.09 12.73
CA GLU A 139 -20.31 15.42 12.69
C GLU A 139 -19.52 16.47 11.89
N GLN A 140 -18.23 16.22 11.64
CA GLN A 140 -17.35 17.16 10.95
C GLN A 140 -17.22 16.81 9.47
N GLY A 141 -17.12 17.82 8.64
CA GLY A 141 -16.75 17.71 7.23
C GLY A 141 -17.52 18.68 6.34
N ASP A 142 -16.77 19.41 5.54
CA ASP A 142 -17.28 20.30 4.49
C ASP A 142 -16.59 19.97 3.19
N GLY A 143 -17.37 19.79 2.14
CA GLY A 143 -16.90 19.46 0.79
C GLY A 143 -17.18 20.54 -0.24
N ALA A 144 -17.72 21.68 0.19
CA ALA A 144 -18.05 22.76 -0.73
C ALA A 144 -16.82 23.20 -1.54
N GLY A 145 -16.95 23.21 -2.86
CA GLY A 145 -15.91 23.66 -3.77
C GLY A 145 -14.81 22.64 -4.10
N PHE A 146 -14.83 21.43 -3.52
CA PHE A 146 -13.94 20.35 -3.98
C PHE A 146 -14.51 19.64 -5.21
N ALA A 147 -13.66 19.46 -6.22
CA ALA A 147 -13.97 18.71 -7.43
C ALA A 147 -12.91 17.65 -7.71
N PRO A 148 -13.27 16.51 -8.33
CA PRO A 148 -12.28 15.55 -8.79
C PRO A 148 -11.45 16.16 -9.92
N VAL A 149 -10.16 15.82 -9.94
CA VAL A 149 -9.20 16.29 -10.97
C VAL A 149 -9.19 15.31 -12.14
N PRO A 150 -9.30 15.78 -13.39
CA PRO A 150 -9.12 14.94 -14.57
C PRO A 150 -7.75 14.26 -14.62
N ALA A 151 -7.68 13.09 -15.24
CA ALA A 151 -6.45 12.29 -15.25
C ALA A 151 -5.30 12.95 -16.02
N ASP A 152 -5.62 13.71 -17.06
CA ASP A 152 -4.64 14.45 -17.89
C ASP A 152 -4.06 15.67 -17.16
N GLU A 153 -4.79 16.27 -16.22
CA GLU A 153 -4.32 17.40 -15.41
C GLU A 153 -3.53 16.95 -14.16
N ALA A 154 -3.78 15.73 -13.66
CA ALA A 154 -3.31 15.30 -12.34
C ALA A 154 -1.79 15.30 -12.18
N ALA A 155 -1.05 14.94 -13.23
CA ALA A 155 0.41 14.86 -13.17
C ALA A 155 1.03 16.26 -13.00
N GLU A 156 0.60 17.23 -13.78
CA GLU A 156 1.07 18.61 -13.70
C GLU A 156 0.69 19.27 -12.38
N LEU A 157 -0.57 19.09 -11.95
CA LEU A 157 -1.08 19.62 -10.68
C LEU A 157 -0.30 19.10 -9.46
N LEU A 158 0.06 17.82 -9.46
CA LEU A 158 0.69 17.17 -8.30
C LEU A 158 2.23 17.31 -8.31
N ALA A 159 2.87 17.45 -9.49
CA ALA A 159 4.33 17.45 -9.64
C ALA A 159 5.10 18.38 -8.66
N PRO A 160 4.64 19.60 -8.35
CA PRO A 160 5.33 20.49 -7.42
C PRO A 160 5.57 19.90 -6.02
N TRP A 161 4.73 18.95 -5.62
CA TRP A 161 4.74 18.37 -4.29
C TRP A 161 5.59 17.10 -4.16
N ALA A 162 6.08 16.53 -5.27
CA ALA A 162 6.78 15.25 -5.28
C ALA A 162 7.98 15.20 -4.32
N ARG A 163 8.80 16.28 -4.29
CA ARG A 163 9.95 16.38 -3.39
C ARG A 163 9.52 16.42 -1.92
N ARG A 164 8.46 17.16 -1.60
CA ARG A 164 7.93 17.30 -0.23
C ARG A 164 7.42 15.97 0.32
N TYR A 165 6.87 15.10 -0.53
CA TYR A 165 6.40 13.77 -0.17
C TYR A 165 7.46 12.68 -0.40
N ASN A 166 8.74 13.08 -0.49
CA ASN A 166 9.89 12.17 -0.61
C ASN A 166 9.76 11.20 -1.80
N GLY A 167 9.05 11.58 -2.86
CA GLY A 167 8.84 10.79 -4.06
C GLY A 167 7.85 9.62 -3.89
N TYR A 168 7.00 9.63 -2.85
CA TYR A 168 6.00 8.58 -2.62
C TYR A 168 4.61 9.12 -2.29
N LEU A 169 3.60 8.43 -2.81
CA LEU A 169 2.21 8.53 -2.39
C LEU A 169 1.81 7.20 -1.76
N VAL A 170 1.22 7.20 -0.56
CA VAL A 170 0.99 5.97 0.19
C VAL A 170 -0.49 5.76 0.48
N MET A 171 -1.04 4.60 0.09
CA MET A 171 -2.40 4.16 0.42
C MET A 171 -2.39 2.68 0.80
N ASN A 172 -3.06 2.30 1.89
CA ASN A 172 -3.08 0.92 2.41
C ASN A 172 -1.66 0.31 2.48
N ARG A 173 -0.68 1.11 2.91
CA ARG A 173 0.73 0.73 2.96
C ARG A 173 1.28 0.25 1.63
N THR A 174 0.66 0.63 0.50
CA THR A 174 1.22 0.50 -0.84
C THR A 174 1.94 1.81 -1.15
N PHE A 175 3.24 1.73 -1.40
CA PHE A 175 4.12 2.87 -1.63
C PHE A 175 4.28 3.08 -3.13
N TYR A 176 3.43 3.94 -3.69
CA TYR A 176 3.48 4.31 -5.09
C TYR A 176 4.59 5.34 -5.34
N ARG A 177 5.39 5.14 -6.36
CA ARG A 177 6.31 6.21 -6.80
C ARG A 177 5.50 7.40 -7.30
N PHE A 178 5.93 8.59 -6.90
CA PHE A 178 5.33 9.84 -7.31
C PHE A 178 5.81 10.18 -8.74
N ASN A 179 5.08 9.74 -9.74
CA ASN A 179 5.35 9.96 -11.16
C ASN A 179 4.04 10.16 -11.93
N GLU A 180 4.16 10.50 -13.22
CA GLU A 180 3.00 10.79 -14.07
C GLU A 180 1.98 9.66 -14.10
N GLN A 181 2.43 8.40 -14.30
CA GLN A 181 1.54 7.25 -14.41
C GLN A 181 0.75 7.02 -13.12
N THR A 182 1.41 7.16 -11.98
CA THR A 182 0.76 7.07 -10.66
C THR A 182 -0.26 8.18 -10.47
N CYS A 183 0.07 9.44 -10.80
CA CYS A 183 -0.85 10.56 -10.66
C CYS A 183 -2.09 10.38 -11.54
N ARG A 184 -1.91 9.99 -12.81
CA ARG A 184 -3.01 9.65 -13.72
C ARG A 184 -3.87 8.51 -13.20
N GLY A 185 -3.25 7.43 -12.75
CA GLY A 185 -3.97 6.27 -12.19
C GLY A 185 -4.78 6.63 -10.95
N LEU A 186 -4.26 7.47 -10.06
CA LEU A 186 -5.00 7.97 -8.89
C LEU A 186 -6.20 8.82 -9.30
N ALA A 187 -6.05 9.72 -10.27
CA ALA A 187 -7.15 10.56 -10.76
C ALA A 187 -8.23 9.76 -11.49
N GLN A 188 -7.85 8.79 -12.35
CA GLN A 188 -8.79 7.87 -13.01
C GLN A 188 -9.64 7.09 -12.00
N ASN A 189 -9.11 6.85 -10.81
CA ASN A 189 -9.80 6.18 -9.72
C ASN A 189 -10.50 7.15 -8.74
N GLY A 190 -10.68 8.44 -9.12
CA GLY A 190 -11.40 9.44 -8.32
C GLY A 190 -10.72 9.73 -6.97
N ARG A 191 -9.38 9.73 -6.93
CA ARG A 191 -8.60 9.91 -5.70
C ARG A 191 -7.85 11.23 -5.64
N VAL A 192 -7.88 12.04 -6.70
CA VAL A 192 -7.27 13.38 -6.75
C VAL A 192 -8.36 14.42 -6.74
N TRP A 193 -8.24 15.39 -5.84
CA TRP A 193 -9.24 16.41 -5.59
C TRP A 193 -8.59 17.80 -5.57
N ARG A 194 -9.31 18.81 -6.06
CA ARG A 194 -8.90 20.22 -6.04
C ARG A 194 -10.05 21.09 -5.51
N HIS A 195 -9.69 22.08 -4.71
CA HIS A 195 -10.58 23.17 -4.33
C HIS A 195 -10.05 24.46 -4.99
N GLU A 196 -10.73 24.91 -6.05
CA GLU A 196 -10.26 26.03 -6.89
C GLU A 196 -9.99 27.31 -6.10
N ALA A 197 -10.97 27.74 -5.29
CA ALA A 197 -10.91 29.04 -4.62
C ALA A 197 -9.77 29.14 -3.59
N SER A 198 -9.32 28.05 -2.99
CA SER A 198 -8.21 28.06 -2.02
C SER A 198 -6.93 27.46 -2.55
N GLY A 199 -6.92 26.93 -3.77
CA GLY A 199 -5.78 26.21 -4.32
C GLY A 199 -5.44 24.91 -3.58
N THR A 200 -6.36 24.37 -2.76
CA THR A 200 -6.12 23.14 -2.01
C THR A 200 -6.11 21.93 -2.95
N VAL A 201 -5.10 21.08 -2.80
CA VAL A 201 -4.96 19.84 -3.55
C VAL A 201 -4.87 18.68 -2.58
N MET A 202 -5.62 17.61 -2.85
CA MET A 202 -5.62 16.43 -2.00
C MET A 202 -5.61 15.14 -2.83
N VAL A 203 -4.80 14.18 -2.39
CA VAL A 203 -4.87 12.79 -2.86
C VAL A 203 -5.38 11.94 -1.70
N ALA A 204 -6.62 11.45 -1.81
CA ALA A 204 -7.26 10.68 -0.75
C ALA A 204 -8.11 9.53 -1.30
N GLY A 205 -8.05 8.40 -0.62
CA GLY A 205 -8.80 7.20 -0.99
C GLY A 205 -8.32 5.96 -0.27
N ALA A 206 -8.65 4.81 -0.83
CA ALA A 206 -8.14 3.53 -0.40
C ALA A 206 -7.87 2.64 -1.62
N ARG A 207 -6.88 1.77 -1.54
CA ARG A 207 -6.63 0.76 -2.56
C ARG A 207 -7.64 -0.39 -2.43
N PHE A 208 -7.92 -0.77 -1.20
CA PHE A 208 -8.91 -1.77 -0.77
C PHE A 208 -9.43 -1.41 0.63
N GLN A 209 -10.50 -2.06 1.11
CA GLN A 209 -11.10 -1.85 2.43
C GLN A 209 -11.43 -0.37 2.69
N SER A 210 -12.11 0.27 1.74
CA SER A 210 -12.44 1.71 1.81
C SER A 210 -13.33 2.09 3.00
N ASP A 211 -14.02 1.12 3.57
CA ASP A 211 -14.84 1.19 4.79
C ASP A 211 -14.00 1.19 6.09
N LYS A 212 -12.79 0.66 6.06
CA LYS A 212 -11.92 0.62 7.25
C LYS A 212 -11.07 1.87 7.43
N GLY A 213 -10.72 2.55 6.34
CA GLY A 213 -9.90 3.77 6.43
C GLY A 213 -9.80 4.55 5.14
N LEU A 214 -9.84 5.87 5.25
CA LEU A 214 -9.52 6.81 4.19
C LEU A 214 -8.05 7.23 4.32
N HIS A 215 -7.24 6.90 3.33
CA HIS A 215 -5.83 7.27 3.29
C HIS A 215 -5.65 8.63 2.62
N ILE A 216 -5.03 9.59 3.31
CA ILE A 216 -4.61 10.88 2.78
C ILE A 216 -3.13 10.75 2.38
N ALA A 217 -2.89 10.57 1.08
CA ALA A 217 -1.54 10.40 0.54
C ALA A 217 -0.86 11.74 0.24
N LEU A 218 -1.64 12.80 0.02
CA LEU A 218 -1.17 14.18 -0.17
C LEU A 218 -2.25 15.15 0.29
N LEU A 219 -1.85 16.24 0.95
CA LEU A 219 -2.71 17.34 1.33
C LEU A 219 -1.90 18.65 1.38
N GLU A 220 -2.20 19.56 0.44
CA GLU A 220 -1.49 20.83 0.28
C GLU A 220 -2.43 21.99 0.01
N GLY A 221 -1.96 23.22 0.27
CA GLY A 221 -2.77 24.44 0.23
C GLY A 221 -3.43 24.71 1.60
N ASP A 222 -4.73 25.00 1.63
CA ASP A 222 -5.51 25.13 2.88
C ASP A 222 -5.75 23.74 3.47
N ARG A 223 -4.79 23.28 4.29
CA ARG A 223 -4.82 21.94 4.88
C ARG A 223 -5.98 21.74 5.87
N ALA A 224 -6.43 22.79 6.53
CA ALA A 224 -7.59 22.70 7.46
C ALA A 224 -8.87 22.38 6.67
N ARG A 225 -9.09 23.07 5.56
CA ARG A 225 -10.18 22.81 4.63
C ARG A 225 -10.08 21.41 4.01
N GLY A 226 -8.89 21.01 3.57
CA GLY A 226 -8.66 19.67 3.03
C GLY A 226 -8.91 18.57 4.05
N LEU A 227 -8.56 18.78 5.32
CA LEU A 227 -8.86 17.81 6.39
C LEU A 227 -10.38 17.72 6.67
N ALA A 228 -11.11 18.85 6.65
CA ALA A 228 -12.55 18.85 6.75
C ALA A 228 -13.20 18.07 5.59
N PHE A 229 -12.70 18.24 4.37
CA PHE A 229 -13.16 17.45 3.22
C PHE A 229 -12.81 15.96 3.36
N ALA A 230 -11.64 15.62 3.87
CA ALA A 230 -11.27 14.23 4.14
C ALA A 230 -12.22 13.57 5.16
N GLN A 231 -12.66 14.28 6.20
CA GLN A 231 -13.68 13.80 7.14
C GLN A 231 -15.02 13.53 6.43
N LEU A 232 -15.44 14.41 5.53
CA LEU A 232 -16.63 14.21 4.71
C LEU A 232 -16.52 12.94 3.83
N LEU A 233 -15.40 12.78 3.12
CA LEU A 233 -15.16 11.60 2.29
C LEU A 233 -15.13 10.31 3.12
N ALA A 234 -14.51 10.33 4.30
CA ALA A 234 -14.50 9.18 5.20
C ALA A 234 -15.92 8.77 5.59
N ARG A 235 -16.75 9.73 6.00
CA ARG A 235 -18.17 9.50 6.32
C ARG A 235 -18.95 8.93 5.13
N GLN A 236 -18.79 9.50 3.94
CA GLN A 236 -19.47 9.04 2.72
C GLN A 236 -19.09 7.58 2.35
N ARG A 237 -17.90 7.15 2.71
CA ARG A 237 -17.39 5.80 2.44
C ARG A 237 -17.55 4.83 3.61
N GLY A 238 -18.10 5.28 4.74
CA GLY A 238 -18.19 4.50 5.96
C GLY A 238 -16.84 4.20 6.60
N ALA A 239 -15.79 4.96 6.27
CA ALA A 239 -14.45 4.74 6.80
C ALA A 239 -14.36 5.16 8.26
N GLY A 240 -13.91 4.26 9.13
CA GLY A 240 -13.83 4.52 10.57
C GLY A 240 -12.69 5.44 11.00
N ARG A 241 -11.73 5.74 10.10
CA ARG A 241 -10.56 6.58 10.40
C ARG A 241 -9.96 7.22 9.15
N LEU A 242 -9.23 8.32 9.37
CA LEU A 242 -8.28 8.88 8.42
C LEU A 242 -6.89 8.30 8.70
N VAL A 243 -6.10 8.04 7.66
CA VAL A 243 -4.75 7.49 7.77
C VAL A 243 -3.79 8.29 6.91
N CYS A 244 -2.60 8.59 7.44
CA CYS A 244 -1.50 9.24 6.71
C CYS A 244 -0.21 8.44 6.91
N ASN A 245 0.66 8.42 5.90
CA ASN A 245 1.99 7.84 6.00
C ASN A 245 3.01 8.83 5.46
N PHE A 246 3.96 9.25 6.30
CA PHE A 246 5.01 10.18 5.90
C PHE A 246 6.38 9.62 6.23
N ALA A 247 7.40 10.02 5.45
CA ALA A 247 8.79 9.71 5.74
C ALA A 247 9.19 10.27 7.11
N LEU A 248 10.00 9.52 7.88
CA LEU A 248 10.42 9.92 9.23
C LEU A 248 11.15 11.28 9.27
N GLU A 249 11.79 11.66 8.18
CA GLU A 249 12.49 12.94 8.03
C GLU A 249 11.56 14.12 7.71
N ASN A 250 10.27 13.87 7.48
CA ASN A 250 9.31 14.92 7.13
C ASN A 250 8.66 15.53 8.39
N ALA A 251 9.46 16.28 9.13
CA ALA A 251 9.05 16.89 10.40
C ALA A 251 7.87 17.87 10.25
N GLU A 252 7.74 18.53 9.09
CA GLU A 252 6.65 19.47 8.85
C GLU A 252 5.29 18.77 8.77
N LEU A 253 5.20 17.69 7.97
CA LEU A 253 3.98 16.91 7.87
C LEU A 253 3.67 16.18 9.19
N GLU A 254 4.69 15.68 9.89
CA GLU A 254 4.51 15.13 11.23
C GLU A 254 3.90 16.14 12.19
N SER A 255 4.47 17.36 12.24
CA SER A 255 3.96 18.44 13.10
C SER A 255 2.50 18.75 12.77
N PHE A 256 2.17 18.90 11.50
CA PHE A 256 0.80 19.18 11.07
C PHE A 256 -0.19 18.09 11.53
N VAL A 257 0.08 16.81 11.28
CA VAL A 257 -0.86 15.75 11.65
C VAL A 257 -1.00 15.62 13.17
N ARG A 258 0.09 15.78 13.94
CA ARG A 258 0.01 15.75 15.41
C ARG A 258 -0.81 16.92 15.98
N GLN A 259 -0.65 18.12 15.44
CA GLN A 259 -1.44 19.30 15.84
C GLN A 259 -2.94 19.14 15.54
N ASN A 260 -3.28 18.30 14.55
CA ASN A 260 -4.66 17.98 14.18
C ASN A 260 -5.17 16.66 14.80
N GLY A 261 -4.53 16.17 15.86
CA GLY A 261 -5.01 15.06 16.68
C GLY A 261 -4.71 13.65 16.14
N PHE A 262 -3.92 13.53 15.07
CA PHE A 262 -3.49 12.20 14.62
C PHE A 262 -2.51 11.57 15.60
N ALA A 263 -2.72 10.31 15.90
CA ALA A 263 -1.83 9.49 16.71
C ALA A 263 -0.99 8.54 15.84
N VAL A 264 0.22 8.23 16.29
CA VAL A 264 1.05 7.20 15.66
C VAL A 264 0.39 5.83 15.82
N THR A 265 0.35 5.05 14.75
CA THR A 265 -0.18 3.69 14.76
C THR A 265 0.91 2.68 14.43
N GLY A 266 1.15 1.76 15.36
CA GLY A 266 2.13 0.68 15.18
C GLY A 266 3.59 1.15 15.15
N GLY A 267 4.45 0.32 14.59
CA GLY A 267 5.86 0.62 14.41
C GLY A 267 6.17 1.28 13.06
N ASP A 268 7.39 1.81 12.93
CA ASP A 268 7.84 2.40 11.67
C ASP A 268 7.87 1.37 10.55
N LEU A 269 7.60 1.82 9.35
CA LEU A 269 7.54 1.03 8.12
C LEU A 269 8.80 1.31 7.29
N MET A 270 9.32 0.27 6.67
CA MET A 270 10.46 0.35 5.76
C MET A 270 10.02 -0.08 4.37
N THR A 271 10.11 0.81 3.38
CA THR A 271 9.98 0.41 1.97
C THR A 271 11.33 0.00 1.42
N MET A 272 11.33 -1.07 0.65
CA MET A 272 12.52 -1.62 0.00
C MET A 272 12.27 -1.78 -1.49
N GLU A 273 13.29 -1.57 -2.30
CA GLU A 273 13.18 -1.67 -3.75
C GLU A 273 14.45 -2.17 -4.42
N ILE A 274 14.30 -2.69 -5.63
CA ILE A 274 15.37 -2.96 -6.59
C ILE A 274 14.93 -2.48 -7.97
N ARG A 275 15.84 -1.90 -8.72
CA ARG A 275 15.68 -1.66 -10.16
C ARG A 275 16.07 -2.95 -10.91
N LEU A 276 15.23 -3.37 -11.85
CA LEU A 276 15.43 -4.57 -12.67
C LEU A 276 16.03 -4.23 -14.02
#